data_89bd32ce01066163f8bc5b7da55e323c
#
_entry.id   89bd32ce01066163f8bc5b7da55e323c
#
_cell.length_a   1.000
_cell.length_b   1.000
_cell.length_c   1.000
_cell.angle_alpha   90.00
_cell.angle_beta   90.00
_cell.angle_gamma   90.00
#
_symmetry.space_group_name_H-M   'P 1'
#
loop_
_entity.id
_entity.type
_entity.pdbx_description
1 polymer ?
#
loop_
_entity_poly.entity_id
_entity_poly.type
_entity_poly.pdbx_seq_one_letter_code
_entity_poly.pdbx_strand_id
1 'polypeptide(L)'
;MAKHVRTQIREQIGSTLNNLTTTGNRVYQSRVYPLETGGTPALLIYTKSEDSNPEVIGTNRLLTRDLIVAVEIYVKATSNFDDTIDTSAKEVEIAIAADTTLNGLAKDCYLQSTEIEFNAEGEAPLATATLNFLTNYYIQEQAPDVAV
;
A
#
# COMPACT_ATOMS: atom_id res chain seq x y z
N MET A 1 -8.63 -13.14 -17.85
CA MET A 1 -7.20 -13.34 -17.70
C MET A 1 -6.77 -12.93 -16.28
N ALA A 2 -6.01 -13.76 -15.62
CA ALA A 2 -5.60 -13.47 -14.26
C ALA A 2 -4.56 -12.33 -14.24
N LYS A 3 -4.67 -11.47 -13.26
CA LYS A 3 -3.77 -10.33 -13.11
C LYS A 3 -2.48 -10.77 -12.41
N HIS A 4 -1.40 -10.06 -12.68
CA HIS A 4 -0.14 -10.27 -11.96
C HIS A 4 -0.38 -10.22 -10.44
N VAL A 5 0.32 -11.04 -9.69
CA VAL A 5 0.15 -11.11 -8.24
C VAL A 5 0.33 -9.74 -7.59
N ARG A 6 1.25 -8.92 -8.08
CA ARG A 6 1.40 -7.52 -7.59
C ARG A 6 0.09 -6.74 -7.65
N THR A 7 -0.64 -6.87 -8.74
CA THR A 7 -1.94 -6.20 -8.89
C THR A 7 -2.94 -6.76 -7.89
N GLN A 8 -2.96 -8.07 -7.74
CA GLN A 8 -3.85 -8.72 -6.77
C GLN A 8 -3.55 -8.28 -5.34
N ILE A 9 -2.27 -8.16 -4.99
CA ILE A 9 -1.84 -7.68 -3.68
C ILE A 9 -2.31 -6.24 -3.46
N ARG A 10 -2.09 -5.37 -4.43
CA ARG A 10 -2.51 -3.97 -4.33
C ARG A 10 -4.03 -3.86 -4.16
N GLU A 11 -4.79 -4.63 -4.92
CA GLU A 11 -6.25 -4.66 -4.82
C GLU A 11 -6.71 -5.20 -3.46
N GLN A 12 -6.04 -6.23 -2.95
CA GLN A 12 -6.38 -6.78 -1.64
C GLN A 12 -6.10 -5.78 -0.52
N ILE A 13 -4.99 -5.07 -0.59
CA ILE A 13 -4.69 -4.00 0.37
C ILE A 13 -5.77 -2.93 0.29
N GLY A 14 -6.17 -2.56 -0.92
CA GLY A 14 -7.25 -1.59 -1.11
C GLY A 14 -8.56 -2.03 -0.46
N SER A 15 -8.90 -3.31 -0.59
CA SER A 15 -10.11 -3.87 0.05
C SER A 15 -9.98 -3.86 1.58
N THR A 16 -8.82 -4.25 2.09
CA THR A 16 -8.56 -4.29 3.53
C THR A 16 -8.66 -2.90 4.15
N LEU A 17 -8.22 -1.88 3.43
CA LEU A 17 -8.19 -0.50 3.93
C LEU A 17 -9.45 0.30 3.60
N ASN A 18 -10.40 -0.30 2.91
CA ASN A 18 -11.66 0.37 2.62
C ASN A 18 -12.54 0.44 3.87
N ASN A 19 -13.22 1.56 4.04
CA ASN A 19 -14.15 1.80 5.18
C ASN A 19 -13.49 1.88 6.55
N LEU A 20 -12.25 2.36 6.62
CA LEU A 20 -11.67 2.75 7.90
C LEU A 20 -12.38 3.98 8.45
N THR A 21 -12.35 4.15 9.76
CA THR A 21 -13.11 5.22 10.44
C THR A 21 -12.75 6.61 9.93
N THR A 22 -11.47 6.89 9.76
CA THR A 22 -10.99 8.24 9.40
C THR A 22 -11.04 8.50 7.90
N THR A 23 -10.64 7.52 7.08
CA THR A 23 -10.51 7.69 5.63
C THR A 23 -11.73 7.20 4.86
N GLY A 24 -12.57 6.35 5.46
CA GLY A 24 -13.76 5.82 4.81
C GLY A 24 -13.45 5.10 3.51
N ASN A 25 -14.21 5.42 2.48
CA ASN A 25 -14.03 4.83 1.16
C ASN A 25 -13.12 5.67 0.23
N ARG A 26 -12.42 6.64 0.78
CA ARG A 26 -11.48 7.46 0.01
C ARG A 26 -10.13 6.74 -0.11
N VAL A 27 -10.16 5.63 -0.83
CA VAL A 27 -9.01 4.74 -1.07
C VAL A 27 -8.82 4.61 -2.57
N TYR A 28 -7.66 5.02 -3.06
CA TYR A 28 -7.38 5.08 -4.49
C TYR A 28 -6.11 4.30 -4.82
N GLN A 29 -6.19 3.45 -5.83
CA GLN A 29 -5.03 2.69 -6.30
C GLN A 29 -4.31 3.46 -7.39
N SER A 30 -3.69 4.58 -7.02
CA SER A 30 -3.07 5.50 -7.94
C SER A 30 -1.99 6.31 -7.25
N ARG A 31 -1.07 6.85 -8.06
CA ARG A 31 -0.08 7.82 -7.57
C ARG A 31 -0.54 9.26 -7.78
N VAL A 32 -1.70 9.42 -8.42
CA VAL A 32 -2.22 10.75 -8.74
C VAL A 32 -3.30 11.11 -7.72
N TYR A 33 -3.16 12.27 -7.12
CA TYR A 33 -4.12 12.76 -6.15
C TYR A 33 -5.44 13.12 -6.83
N PRO A 34 -6.57 12.57 -6.36
CA PRO A 34 -7.87 12.92 -6.92
C PRO A 34 -8.36 14.24 -6.30
N LEU A 35 -7.78 15.35 -6.75
CA LEU A 35 -8.01 16.67 -6.16
C LEU A 35 -9.45 17.15 -6.23
N GLU A 36 -10.22 16.65 -7.19
CA GLU A 36 -11.57 17.15 -7.44
C GLU A 36 -12.67 16.35 -6.76
N THR A 37 -12.41 15.09 -6.44
CA THR A 37 -13.48 14.19 -5.99
C THR A 37 -13.36 13.82 -4.52
N GLY A 38 -12.28 14.17 -3.90
CA GLY A 38 -12.00 13.62 -2.60
C GLY A 38 -12.08 14.61 -1.48
N GLY A 39 -12.74 14.22 -0.43
CA GLY A 39 -12.44 14.77 0.86
C GLY A 39 -11.07 14.25 1.30
N THR A 40 -10.52 14.86 2.32
CA THR A 40 -9.34 14.37 3.00
C THR A 40 -9.72 14.03 4.43
N PRO A 41 -9.01 13.12 5.08
CA PRO A 41 -7.87 12.34 4.59
C PRO A 41 -8.27 11.27 3.57
N ALA A 42 -7.33 10.92 2.70
CA ALA A 42 -7.50 9.90 1.70
C ALA A 42 -6.27 9.01 1.65
N LEU A 43 -6.43 7.81 1.14
CA LEU A 43 -5.35 6.84 0.98
C LEU A 43 -5.06 6.62 -0.49
N LEU A 44 -3.78 6.66 -0.85
CA LEU A 44 -3.28 6.29 -2.17
C LEU A 44 -2.44 5.03 -2.02
N ILE A 45 -2.74 4.02 -2.80
CA ILE A 45 -2.03 2.74 -2.73
C ILE A 45 -1.33 2.49 -4.05
N TYR A 46 -0.03 2.30 -4.02
CA TYR A 46 0.74 2.00 -5.22
C TYR A 46 1.97 1.16 -4.90
N THR A 47 2.46 0.45 -5.90
CA THR A 47 3.70 -0.35 -5.77
C THR A 47 4.89 0.52 -6.13
N LYS A 48 5.96 0.42 -5.37
CA LYS A 48 7.17 1.22 -5.57
C LYS A 48 8.28 0.45 -6.25
N SER A 49 8.62 -0.71 -5.71
CA SER A 49 9.74 -1.51 -6.20
C SER A 49 9.57 -2.95 -5.80
N GLU A 50 10.30 -3.82 -6.45
CA GLU A 50 10.24 -5.24 -6.17
C GLU A 50 11.59 -5.87 -6.46
N ASP A 51 12.09 -6.67 -5.53
CA ASP A 51 13.28 -7.48 -5.71
C ASP A 51 12.85 -8.94 -5.85
N SER A 52 13.49 -9.65 -6.77
CA SER A 52 13.19 -11.05 -7.03
C SER A 52 14.43 -11.89 -6.84
N ASN A 53 14.31 -13.01 -6.15
CA ASN A 53 15.40 -13.93 -5.91
C ASN A 53 14.96 -15.36 -6.25
N PRO A 54 15.72 -16.08 -7.09
CA PRO A 54 15.40 -17.48 -7.36
C PRO A 54 15.73 -18.35 -6.15
N GLU A 55 14.83 -19.25 -5.82
CA GLU A 55 15.03 -20.21 -4.73
C GLU A 55 15.59 -21.54 -5.23
N VAL A 56 15.47 -21.81 -6.53
CA VAL A 56 15.95 -23.04 -7.15
C VAL A 56 16.65 -22.72 -8.45
N ILE A 57 17.48 -23.66 -8.90
CA ILE A 57 18.18 -23.58 -10.18
C ILE A 57 17.34 -24.29 -11.24
N GLY A 58 17.40 -23.81 -12.46
CA GLY A 58 16.81 -24.50 -13.61
C GLY A 58 15.72 -23.71 -14.31
N THR A 59 14.82 -24.42 -14.97
CA THR A 59 13.73 -23.84 -15.74
C THR A 59 12.51 -23.69 -14.85
N ASN A 60 11.76 -22.61 -15.06
CA ASN A 60 10.55 -22.28 -14.28
C ASN A 60 10.85 -22.28 -12.78
N ARG A 61 11.77 -21.40 -12.41
CA ARG A 61 12.23 -21.29 -11.02
C ARG A 61 11.12 -20.79 -10.10
N LEU A 62 11.18 -21.23 -8.84
CA LEU A 62 10.42 -20.62 -7.77
C LEU A 62 11.13 -19.32 -7.40
N LEU A 63 10.43 -18.22 -7.46
CA LEU A 63 10.96 -16.89 -7.10
C LEU A 63 10.35 -16.40 -5.80
N THR A 64 11.21 -15.93 -4.91
CA THR A 64 10.80 -15.13 -3.75
C THR A 64 10.82 -13.68 -4.17
N ARG A 65 9.75 -12.97 -3.90
CA ARG A 65 9.66 -11.55 -4.23
C ARG A 65 9.38 -10.71 -3.00
N ASP A 66 10.12 -9.62 -2.89
CA ASP A 66 9.94 -8.62 -1.85
C ASP A 66 9.42 -7.35 -2.51
N LEU A 67 8.15 -7.09 -2.33
CA LEU A 67 7.44 -5.97 -2.94
C LEU A 67 7.25 -4.86 -1.92
N ILE A 68 7.63 -3.64 -2.28
CA ILE A 68 7.33 -2.47 -1.47
C ILE A 68 6.02 -1.86 -1.99
N VAL A 69 5.00 -1.91 -1.16
CA VAL A 69 3.72 -1.26 -1.44
C VAL A 69 3.61 -0.03 -0.55
N ALA A 70 3.39 1.11 -1.17
CA ALA A 70 3.21 2.36 -0.44
C ALA A 70 1.73 2.60 -0.21
N VAL A 71 1.39 2.93 1.03
CA VAL A 71 0.09 3.47 1.39
C VAL A 71 0.34 4.91 1.81
N GLU A 72 -0.07 5.85 0.99
CA GLU A 72 0.16 7.26 1.23
C GLU A 72 -1.09 7.89 1.81
N ILE A 73 -0.96 8.47 3.00
CA ILE A 73 -2.02 9.21 3.64
C ILE A 73 -1.89 10.66 3.20
N TYR A 74 -2.95 11.18 2.64
CA TYR A 74 -2.98 12.50 2.03
C TYR A 74 -3.99 13.35 2.78
N VAL A 75 -3.54 14.48 3.33
CA VAL A 75 -4.37 15.37 4.15
C VAL A 75 -4.11 16.80 3.74
N LYS A 76 -5.19 17.58 3.56
CA LYS A 76 -5.05 19.04 3.45
C LYS A 76 -4.64 19.58 4.81
N ALA A 77 -3.58 20.38 4.85
CA ALA A 77 -3.05 20.88 6.10
C ALA A 77 -3.99 21.92 6.71
N THR A 78 -4.59 21.50 7.80
CA THR A 78 -5.39 22.35 8.68
C THR A 78 -4.73 22.34 10.05
N SER A 79 -5.39 22.89 11.06
CA SER A 79 -4.77 23.03 12.39
C SER A 79 -4.38 21.72 13.06
N ASN A 80 -4.98 20.58 12.67
CA ASN A 80 -4.74 19.29 13.32
C ASN A 80 -4.28 18.20 12.36
N PHE A 81 -3.52 18.56 11.31
CA PHE A 81 -3.16 17.57 10.30
C PHE A 81 -2.24 16.47 10.84
N ASP A 82 -1.35 16.77 11.79
CA ASP A 82 -0.49 15.75 12.39
C ASP A 82 -1.29 14.69 13.13
N ASP A 83 -2.27 15.11 13.90
CA ASP A 83 -3.15 14.18 14.61
C ASP A 83 -3.97 13.34 13.64
N THR A 84 -4.44 13.94 12.56
CA THR A 84 -5.20 13.24 11.53
C THR A 84 -4.34 12.21 10.81
N ILE A 85 -3.09 12.56 10.49
CA ILE A 85 -2.14 11.62 9.88
C ILE A 85 -1.88 10.45 10.82
N ASP A 86 -1.60 10.72 12.08
CA ASP A 86 -1.28 9.67 13.05
C ASP A 86 -2.47 8.76 13.30
N THR A 87 -3.67 9.31 13.37
CA THR A 87 -4.89 8.51 13.53
C THR A 87 -5.12 7.62 12.32
N SER A 88 -4.96 8.17 11.12
CA SER A 88 -5.11 7.41 9.88
C SER A 88 -4.05 6.31 9.78
N ALA A 89 -2.80 6.63 10.11
CA ALA A 89 -1.71 5.67 10.10
C ALA A 89 -1.97 4.52 11.06
N LYS A 90 -2.45 4.83 12.27
CA LYS A 90 -2.81 3.82 13.26
C LYS A 90 -3.86 2.85 12.70
N GLU A 91 -4.89 3.36 12.07
CA GLU A 91 -5.96 2.54 11.51
C GLU A 91 -5.43 1.64 10.39
N VAL A 92 -4.56 2.18 9.52
CA VAL A 92 -3.93 1.42 8.43
C VAL A 92 -3.04 0.31 9.00
N GLU A 93 -2.19 0.65 9.95
CA GLU A 93 -1.28 -0.33 10.55
C GLU A 93 -2.02 -1.48 11.23
N ILE A 94 -3.08 -1.17 11.96
CA ILE A 94 -3.91 -2.20 12.61
C ILE A 94 -4.59 -3.09 11.57
N ALA A 95 -5.14 -2.50 10.53
CA ALA A 95 -5.86 -3.25 9.49
C ALA A 95 -4.93 -4.21 8.74
N ILE A 96 -3.73 -3.77 8.37
CA ILE A 96 -2.76 -4.62 7.68
C ILE A 96 -2.24 -5.71 8.62
N ALA A 97 -1.96 -5.36 9.87
CA ALA A 97 -1.47 -6.32 10.86
C ALA A 97 -2.49 -7.43 11.16
N ALA A 98 -3.76 -7.17 10.91
CA ALA A 98 -4.81 -8.17 11.09
C ALA A 98 -4.87 -9.19 9.94
N ASP A 99 -4.24 -8.91 8.79
CA ASP A 99 -4.23 -9.80 7.63
C ASP A 99 -2.88 -9.72 6.92
N THR A 100 -1.85 -10.23 7.55
CA THR A 100 -0.48 -10.15 7.04
C THR A 100 -0.22 -11.01 5.83
N THR A 101 -1.08 -12.00 5.56
CA THR A 101 -0.97 -12.83 4.36
C THR A 101 -1.80 -12.29 3.19
N LEU A 102 -2.53 -11.21 3.40
CA LEU A 102 -3.37 -10.58 2.38
C LEU A 102 -4.27 -11.61 1.68
N ASN A 103 -5.05 -12.32 2.49
CA ASN A 103 -5.97 -13.36 2.02
C ASN A 103 -5.23 -14.49 1.26
N GLY A 104 -4.03 -14.82 1.72
CA GLY A 104 -3.25 -15.92 1.16
C GLY A 104 -2.38 -15.56 -0.04
N LEU A 105 -2.38 -14.31 -0.48
CA LEU A 105 -1.55 -13.87 -1.62
C LEU A 105 -0.07 -13.73 -1.22
N ALA A 106 0.19 -13.38 0.02
CA ALA A 106 1.55 -13.12 0.51
C ALA A 106 1.90 -14.07 1.65
N LYS A 107 3.19 -14.23 1.88
CA LYS A 107 3.69 -14.97 3.04
C LYS A 107 3.76 -14.09 4.26
N ASP A 108 4.02 -12.80 4.06
CA ASP A 108 4.07 -11.83 5.14
C ASP A 108 3.94 -10.42 4.56
N CYS A 109 3.47 -9.50 5.39
CA CYS A 109 3.35 -8.09 5.04
C CYS A 109 3.49 -7.29 6.33
N TYR A 110 4.46 -6.40 6.38
CA TYR A 110 4.68 -5.58 7.56
C TYR A 110 5.19 -4.19 7.18
N LEU A 111 5.00 -3.26 8.09
CA LEU A 111 5.45 -1.88 7.90
C LEU A 111 6.97 -1.82 8.03
N GLN A 112 7.63 -1.34 6.97
CA GLN A 112 9.08 -1.23 6.94
C GLN A 112 9.56 0.18 7.30
N SER A 113 8.88 1.21 6.81
CA SER A 113 9.27 2.59 7.06
C SER A 113 8.07 3.52 6.90
N THR A 114 8.17 4.69 7.52
CA THR A 114 7.18 5.74 7.41
C THR A 114 7.91 7.05 7.09
N GLU A 115 7.45 7.75 6.05
CA GLU A 115 8.00 9.04 5.67
C GLU A 115 6.88 10.07 5.76
N ILE A 116 7.14 11.18 6.43
CA ILE A 116 6.15 12.25 6.60
C ILE A 116 6.67 13.50 5.92
N GLU A 117 5.86 14.08 5.04
CA GLU A 117 6.22 15.29 4.33
C GLU A 117 5.12 16.34 4.48
N PHE A 118 5.55 17.59 4.54
CA PHE A 118 4.66 18.73 4.59
C PHE A 118 5.04 19.69 3.48
N ASN A 119 4.08 19.99 2.60
CA ASN A 119 4.27 20.95 1.53
C ASN A 119 3.43 22.19 1.82
N ALA A 120 4.10 23.29 2.16
CA ALA A 120 3.45 24.54 2.49
C ALA A 120 3.29 25.46 1.27
N GLU A 121 3.68 25.02 0.08
CA GLU A 121 3.57 25.83 -1.13
C GLU A 121 2.14 25.80 -1.65
N GLY A 122 1.67 26.96 -2.14
CA GLY A 122 0.34 27.09 -2.71
C GLY A 122 -0.73 27.47 -1.70
N GLU A 123 -1.96 27.62 -2.19
CA GLU A 123 -3.10 28.07 -1.39
C GLU A 123 -3.65 27.00 -0.48
N ALA A 124 -3.35 25.73 -0.77
CA ALA A 124 -3.81 24.58 0.00
C ALA A 124 -2.61 23.73 0.38
N PRO A 125 -1.97 24.00 1.52
CA PRO A 125 -0.87 23.17 1.99
C PRO A 125 -1.32 21.73 2.16
N LEU A 126 -0.41 20.81 1.83
CA LEU A 126 -0.65 19.38 1.92
C LEU A 126 0.33 18.73 2.88
N ALA A 127 -0.18 17.79 3.63
CA ALA A 127 0.65 16.90 4.44
C ALA A 127 0.44 15.48 3.95
N THR A 128 1.52 14.74 3.84
CA THR A 128 1.45 13.33 3.44
C THR A 128 2.29 12.47 4.37
N ALA A 129 1.83 11.26 4.58
CA ALA A 129 2.61 10.23 5.26
C ALA A 129 2.60 8.99 4.37
N THR A 130 3.77 8.54 3.98
CA THR A 130 3.93 7.35 3.15
C THR A 130 4.34 6.18 4.03
N LEU A 131 3.46 5.20 4.14
CA LEU A 131 3.71 3.97 4.87
C LEU A 131 4.19 2.93 3.87
N ASN A 132 5.44 2.51 3.98
CA ASN A 132 6.01 1.52 3.07
C ASN A 132 5.92 0.14 3.71
N PHE A 133 5.09 -0.72 3.12
CA PHE A 133 4.92 -2.09 3.59
C PHE A 133 5.75 -3.04 2.74
N LEU A 134 6.58 -3.85 3.39
CA LEU A 134 7.30 -4.91 2.72
C LEU A 134 6.40 -6.14 2.66
N THR A 135 6.11 -6.57 1.44
CA THR A 135 5.23 -7.71 1.18
C THR A 135 6.03 -8.81 0.52
N ASN A 136 6.17 -9.93 1.20
CA ASN A 136 6.90 -11.09 0.68
C ASN A 136 5.91 -12.08 0.08
N TYR A 137 6.14 -12.49 -1.17
CA TYR A 137 5.32 -13.50 -1.82
C TYR A 137 6.15 -14.36 -2.77
N TYR A 138 5.60 -15.49 -3.17
CA TYR A 138 6.28 -16.46 -4.02
C TYR A 138 5.48 -16.70 -5.29
N ILE A 139 6.18 -16.87 -6.40
CA ILE A 139 5.59 -17.28 -7.68
C ILE A 139 6.51 -18.28 -8.38
N GLN A 140 5.95 -19.00 -9.35
CA GLN A 140 6.75 -19.70 -10.35
C GLN A 140 7.04 -18.73 -11.50
N GLU A 141 8.24 -18.79 -12.09
CA GLU A 141 8.64 -17.86 -13.14
C GLU A 141 7.65 -17.75 -14.30
N GLN A 142 7.06 -18.89 -14.68
CA GLN A 142 6.12 -18.94 -15.80
C GLN A 142 4.69 -18.64 -15.41
N ALA A 143 4.43 -18.35 -14.15
CA ALA A 143 3.09 -18.06 -13.66
C ALA A 143 3.09 -16.90 -12.66
N PRO A 144 3.45 -15.67 -13.10
CA PRO A 144 3.49 -14.51 -12.20
C PRO A 144 2.09 -14.03 -11.78
N ASP A 145 1.06 -14.66 -12.27
CA ASP A 145 -0.33 -14.38 -11.92
C ASP A 145 -0.87 -15.34 -10.84
N VAL A 146 -0.06 -16.27 -10.36
CA VAL A 146 -0.49 -17.25 -9.36
C VAL A 146 0.46 -17.20 -8.16
N ALA A 147 -0.08 -16.81 -7.02
CA ALA A 147 0.67 -16.85 -5.76
C ALA A 147 0.84 -18.30 -5.30
N VAL A 148 2.04 -18.64 -4.89
CA VAL A 148 2.36 -20.01 -4.44
C VAL A 148 2.33 -20.11 -2.92
#